data_67b1d477cb581994c0a7d9b9d9a79bdc
#
_entry.id   67b1d477cb581994c0a7d9b9d9a79bdc
#
_cell.length_a   1.000
_cell.length_b   1.000
_cell.length_c   1.000
_cell.angle_alpha   90.00
_cell.angle_beta   90.00
_cell.angle_gamma   90.00
#
_symmetry.space_group_name_H-M   'P 1'
#
loop_
_entity.id
_entity.type
_entity.pdbx_description
1 polymer ?
#
loop_
_entity_poly.entity_id
_entity_poly.type
_entity_poly.pdbx_seq_one_letter_code
_entity_poly.pdbx_strand_id
1 'polypeptide(L)'
;MADFFVKEAELSRGFRFDLSVDFDAFMADSEPFDKVVVFGAKARLNGLWVPDEYVAEFVARAPAKLVGFAACDPTQPNYMEELRIGIDELHLRGVKMMPMYAGFDPRDERCDPVYAFCESRGLPILFHSGTTFNRAAPLGFTRPWLWDEVAIKHPELRMVLAHVGHPFCEECLVVIRKHPHVYADISALYYRPWQFYNMLIAAQEYNVAHKLLNGTDYPFAKGQASIDGLRNINHIAGTSGLPRVTEKTIEGILNRDAFALLGIY
;
A
#
# COMPACT_ATOMS: atom_id res chain seq x y z
N MET A 1 -21.11 -0.81 6.92
CA MET A 1 -20.35 0.45 6.84
C MET A 1 -19.65 0.65 5.50
N ALA A 2 -19.33 -0.40 4.75
CA ALA A 2 -18.74 -0.25 3.41
C ALA A 2 -19.75 0.11 2.29
N ASP A 3 -21.04 0.18 2.58
CA ASP A 3 -22.09 0.37 1.56
C ASP A 3 -21.93 1.66 0.77
N PHE A 4 -21.50 2.75 1.40
CA PHE A 4 -21.24 4.01 0.71
C PHE A 4 -20.08 3.86 -0.28
N PHE A 5 -18.97 3.27 0.14
CA PHE A 5 -17.79 3.03 -0.70
C PHE A 5 -18.14 2.11 -1.88
N VAL A 6 -18.85 1.02 -1.63
CA VAL A 6 -19.29 0.07 -2.67
C VAL A 6 -20.23 0.74 -3.67
N LYS A 7 -21.18 1.56 -3.19
CA LYS A 7 -22.09 2.31 -4.05
C LYS A 7 -21.37 3.33 -4.94
N GLU A 8 -20.39 4.05 -4.41
CA GLU A 8 -19.57 4.99 -5.19
C GLU A 8 -18.74 4.25 -6.26
N ALA A 9 -18.23 3.07 -5.93
CA ALA A 9 -17.52 2.21 -6.88
C ALA A 9 -18.44 1.73 -8.01
N GLU A 10 -19.66 1.28 -7.67
CA GLU A 10 -20.66 0.85 -8.64
C GLU A 10 -21.04 1.99 -9.60
N LEU A 11 -21.28 3.20 -9.07
CA LEU A 11 -21.63 4.38 -9.87
C LEU A 11 -20.49 4.79 -10.82
N SER A 12 -19.24 4.66 -10.42
CA SER A 12 -18.11 5.12 -11.22
C SER A 12 -17.56 4.06 -12.19
N ARG A 13 -17.76 2.77 -11.89
CA ARG A 13 -17.18 1.66 -12.65
C ARG A 13 -18.22 0.76 -13.33
N GLY A 14 -19.51 0.93 -12.99
CA GLY A 14 -20.59 0.14 -13.58
C GLY A 14 -20.68 -1.32 -13.08
N PHE A 15 -19.93 -1.68 -12.04
CA PHE A 15 -20.04 -2.99 -11.39
C PHE A 15 -19.88 -2.88 -9.87
N ARG A 16 -20.53 -3.78 -9.15
CA ARG A 16 -20.47 -3.83 -7.69
C ARG A 16 -19.26 -4.62 -7.24
N PHE A 17 -18.50 -4.04 -6.31
CA PHE A 17 -17.42 -4.74 -5.63
C PHE A 17 -17.94 -5.52 -4.42
N ASP A 18 -17.50 -6.75 -4.29
CA ASP A 18 -17.59 -7.49 -3.05
C ASP A 18 -16.28 -7.26 -2.26
N LEU A 19 -16.41 -6.59 -1.12
CA LEU A 19 -15.30 -6.32 -0.20
C LEU A 19 -15.21 -7.37 0.92
N SER A 20 -16.06 -8.40 0.90
CA SER A 20 -15.91 -9.50 1.84
C SER A 20 -14.64 -10.30 1.53
N VAL A 21 -13.91 -10.65 2.58
CA VAL A 21 -12.70 -11.46 2.48
C VAL A 21 -12.94 -12.76 3.24
N ASP A 22 -13.18 -13.82 2.47
CA ASP A 22 -13.18 -15.17 3.02
C ASP A 22 -11.72 -15.60 3.30
N PHE A 23 -11.48 -16.20 4.47
CA PHE A 23 -10.15 -16.56 4.91
C PHE A 23 -9.51 -17.62 4.02
N ASP A 24 -10.23 -18.67 3.66
CA ASP A 24 -9.68 -19.78 2.90
C ASP A 24 -9.40 -19.35 1.46
N ALA A 25 -10.28 -18.53 0.88
CA ALA A 25 -10.06 -17.91 -0.42
C ALA A 25 -8.85 -16.95 -0.42
N PHE A 26 -8.66 -16.17 0.65
CA PHE A 26 -7.49 -15.32 0.84
C PHE A 26 -6.20 -16.13 0.97
N MET A 27 -6.22 -17.21 1.76
CA MET A 27 -5.05 -18.08 1.93
C MET A 27 -4.65 -18.77 0.63
N ALA A 28 -5.64 -19.24 -0.15
CA ALA A 28 -5.39 -19.81 -1.48
C ALA A 28 -4.76 -18.80 -2.45
N ASP A 29 -5.26 -17.54 -2.45
CA ASP A 29 -4.69 -16.46 -3.27
C ASP A 29 -3.28 -16.05 -2.82
N SER A 30 -3.00 -16.20 -1.54
CA SER A 30 -1.72 -15.86 -0.91
C SER A 30 -0.67 -16.97 -1.01
N GLU A 31 -1.03 -18.14 -1.55
CA GLU A 31 -0.13 -19.31 -1.62
C GLU A 31 1.24 -18.99 -2.19
N PRO A 32 1.38 -18.20 -3.28
CA PRO A 32 2.67 -17.91 -3.90
C PRO A 32 3.64 -17.09 -3.04
N PHE A 33 3.20 -16.54 -1.91
CA PHE A 33 4.01 -15.65 -1.07
C PHE A 33 4.41 -16.34 0.24
N ASP A 34 5.64 -16.14 0.69
CA ASP A 34 6.13 -16.67 1.97
C ASP A 34 5.42 -16.01 3.15
N LYS A 35 5.31 -14.67 3.11
CA LYS A 35 4.63 -13.86 4.12
C LYS A 35 3.79 -12.77 3.47
N VAL A 36 2.70 -12.39 4.14
CA VAL A 36 1.75 -11.38 3.64
C VAL A 36 1.37 -10.41 4.75
N VAL A 37 1.40 -9.11 4.43
CA VAL A 37 0.82 -8.07 5.30
C VAL A 37 -0.68 -7.99 5.07
N VAL A 38 -1.44 -8.02 6.16
CA VAL A 38 -2.90 -7.87 6.18
C VAL A 38 -3.27 -6.64 7.00
N PHE A 39 -4.17 -5.83 6.49
CA PHE A 39 -4.64 -4.63 7.20
C PHE A 39 -6.12 -4.37 6.96
N GLY A 40 -6.73 -3.70 7.91
CA GLY A 40 -8.04 -3.10 7.75
C GLY A 40 -7.97 -1.71 7.15
N ALA A 41 -9.12 -1.07 6.99
CA ALA A 41 -9.24 0.32 6.59
C ALA A 41 -9.96 1.10 7.69
N LYS A 42 -9.40 2.23 8.12
CA LYS A 42 -10.08 3.23 8.94
C LYS A 42 -10.12 4.55 8.17
N ALA A 43 -11.29 4.90 7.65
CA ALA A 43 -11.55 6.11 6.88
C ALA A 43 -13.04 6.46 7.04
N ARG A 44 -13.38 7.07 8.17
CA ARG A 44 -14.75 7.33 8.59
C ARG A 44 -15.53 8.17 7.57
N LEU A 45 -14.87 9.15 6.96
CA LEU A 45 -15.48 10.01 5.94
C LEU A 45 -16.11 9.20 4.79
N ASN A 46 -15.49 8.11 4.39
CA ASN A 46 -15.94 7.26 3.28
C ASN A 46 -16.63 5.97 3.75
N GLY A 47 -16.99 5.88 5.03
CA GLY A 47 -17.69 4.74 5.60
C GLY A 47 -16.87 3.45 5.69
N LEU A 48 -15.57 3.52 5.52
CA LEU A 48 -14.65 2.38 5.70
C LEU A 48 -14.22 2.30 7.15
N TRP A 49 -14.50 1.17 7.79
CA TRP A 49 -14.07 0.94 9.16
C TRP A 49 -13.95 -0.54 9.47
N VAL A 50 -12.73 -1.00 9.60
CA VAL A 50 -12.39 -2.37 10.03
C VAL A 50 -11.67 -2.26 11.37
N PRO A 51 -12.21 -2.84 12.45
CA PRO A 51 -11.53 -2.85 13.75
C PRO A 51 -10.20 -3.60 13.69
N ASP A 52 -9.21 -3.14 14.45
CA ASP A 52 -7.89 -3.78 14.51
C ASP A 52 -7.97 -5.16 15.17
N GLU A 53 -8.92 -5.39 16.07
CA GLU A 53 -9.22 -6.69 16.67
C GLU A 53 -9.56 -7.73 15.60
N TYR A 54 -10.38 -7.35 14.62
CA TYR A 54 -10.72 -8.24 13.50
C TYR A 54 -9.47 -8.62 12.68
N VAL A 55 -8.58 -7.66 12.45
CA VAL A 55 -7.31 -7.94 11.75
C VAL A 55 -6.43 -8.87 12.58
N ALA A 56 -6.33 -8.63 13.90
CA ALA A 56 -5.56 -9.48 14.81
C ALA A 56 -6.09 -10.92 14.86
N GLU A 57 -7.41 -11.09 14.96
CA GLU A 57 -8.06 -12.41 14.91
C GLU A 57 -7.82 -13.11 13.57
N PHE A 58 -7.90 -12.36 12.47
CA PHE A 58 -7.68 -12.90 11.14
C PHE A 58 -6.25 -13.43 10.97
N VAL A 59 -5.24 -12.66 11.34
CA VAL A 59 -3.83 -13.06 11.19
C VAL A 59 -3.42 -14.15 12.18
N ALA A 60 -4.06 -14.22 13.36
CA ALA A 60 -3.83 -15.26 14.34
C ALA A 60 -4.18 -16.69 13.84
N ARG A 61 -5.01 -16.80 12.78
CA ARG A 61 -5.33 -18.07 12.14
C ARG A 61 -4.17 -18.67 11.35
N ALA A 62 -3.18 -17.87 10.91
CA ALA A 62 -2.00 -18.33 10.19
C ALA A 62 -0.76 -17.46 10.52
N PRO A 63 -0.29 -17.41 11.78
CA PRO A 63 0.71 -16.45 12.24
C PRO A 63 2.10 -16.65 11.64
N ALA A 64 2.38 -17.82 11.07
CA ALA A 64 3.63 -18.07 10.36
C ALA A 64 3.69 -17.35 8.99
N LYS A 65 2.54 -17.01 8.41
CA LYS A 65 2.41 -16.42 7.08
C LYS A 65 1.85 -15.00 7.10
N LEU A 66 0.92 -14.71 8.00
CA LEU A 66 0.19 -13.44 8.02
C LEU A 66 0.74 -12.49 9.09
N VAL A 67 0.95 -11.24 8.71
CA VAL A 67 1.37 -10.16 9.62
C VAL A 67 0.36 -9.03 9.54
N GLY A 68 -0.24 -8.67 10.68
CA GLY A 68 -1.25 -7.63 10.75
C GLY A 68 -0.65 -6.24 10.89
N PHE A 69 -1.26 -5.26 10.20
CA PHE A 69 -1.03 -3.83 10.44
C PHE A 69 -2.29 -3.21 11.04
N ALA A 70 -2.11 -2.34 12.03
CA ALA A 70 -3.18 -1.49 12.56
C ALA A 70 -3.60 -0.45 11.52
N ALA A 71 -4.85 -0.01 11.56
CA ALA A 71 -5.29 1.11 10.74
C ALA A 71 -5.44 2.38 11.59
N CYS A 72 -5.06 3.55 11.06
CA CYS A 72 -5.17 4.81 11.76
C CYS A 72 -5.90 5.87 10.91
N ASP A 73 -6.91 6.50 11.51
CA ASP A 73 -7.61 7.67 10.98
C ASP A 73 -7.41 8.85 11.95
N PRO A 74 -6.46 9.77 11.70
CA PRO A 74 -6.12 10.86 12.62
C PRO A 74 -7.21 11.92 12.72
N THR A 75 -8.30 11.82 11.96
CA THR A 75 -9.47 12.69 12.09
C THR A 75 -10.39 12.28 13.24
N GLN A 76 -10.20 11.09 13.82
CA GLN A 76 -11.00 10.58 14.92
C GLN A 76 -10.41 10.97 16.28
N PRO A 77 -11.24 11.17 17.33
CA PRO A 77 -10.76 11.72 18.60
C PRO A 77 -9.76 10.82 19.34
N ASN A 78 -9.92 9.50 19.29
CA ASN A 78 -9.13 8.54 20.05
C ASN A 78 -8.10 7.76 19.23
N TYR A 79 -7.72 8.28 18.05
CA TYR A 79 -6.88 7.53 17.09
C TYR A 79 -5.54 7.05 17.68
N MET A 80 -4.91 7.82 18.57
CA MET A 80 -3.64 7.43 19.18
C MET A 80 -3.80 6.36 20.26
N GLU A 81 -4.93 6.35 20.98
CA GLU A 81 -5.25 5.28 21.92
C GLU A 81 -5.53 3.97 21.18
N GLU A 82 -6.39 4.01 20.15
CA GLU A 82 -6.65 2.86 19.29
C GLU A 82 -5.36 2.32 18.65
N LEU A 83 -4.48 3.21 18.18
CA LEU A 83 -3.20 2.81 17.61
C LEU A 83 -2.32 2.09 18.63
N ARG A 84 -2.23 2.59 19.87
CA ARG A 84 -1.47 1.92 20.93
C ARG A 84 -2.03 0.55 21.27
N ILE A 85 -3.34 0.41 21.38
CA ILE A 85 -3.99 -0.89 21.58
C ILE A 85 -3.63 -1.84 20.43
N GLY A 86 -3.73 -1.38 19.17
CA GLY A 86 -3.38 -2.17 18.01
C GLY A 86 -1.94 -2.71 18.04
N ILE A 87 -0.98 -1.88 18.46
CA ILE A 87 0.44 -2.24 18.48
C ILE A 87 0.83 -3.00 19.75
N ASP A 88 0.44 -2.48 20.94
CA ASP A 88 0.94 -2.98 22.23
C ASP A 88 0.15 -4.19 22.73
N GLU A 89 -1.17 -4.25 22.49
CA GLU A 89 -2.04 -5.32 22.99
C GLU A 89 -2.39 -6.36 21.92
N LEU A 90 -2.69 -5.90 20.69
CA LEU A 90 -3.04 -6.79 19.58
C LEU A 90 -1.82 -7.25 18.75
N HIS A 91 -0.63 -6.75 19.09
CA HIS A 91 0.67 -7.12 18.49
C HIS A 91 0.74 -6.93 16.96
N LEU A 92 0.03 -5.95 16.42
CA LEU A 92 0.14 -5.56 15.01
C LEU A 92 1.51 -4.90 14.74
N ARG A 93 2.07 -5.08 13.55
CA ARG A 93 3.49 -4.83 13.26
C ARG A 93 3.76 -3.65 12.33
N GLY A 94 2.78 -2.82 12.09
CA GLY A 94 2.87 -1.62 11.25
C GLY A 94 1.53 -0.90 11.23
N VAL A 95 1.44 0.15 10.43
CA VAL A 95 0.25 1.01 10.38
C VAL A 95 -0.20 1.21 8.93
N LYS A 96 -1.51 1.15 8.69
CA LYS A 96 -2.16 1.58 7.44
C LYS A 96 -2.82 2.93 7.64
N MET A 97 -2.53 3.88 6.74
CA MET A 97 -3.21 5.18 6.70
C MET A 97 -3.78 5.44 5.31
N MET A 98 -4.94 6.09 5.25
CA MET A 98 -5.68 6.34 4.01
C MET A 98 -6.06 7.82 3.87
N PRO A 99 -5.11 8.73 3.59
CA PRO A 99 -5.30 10.17 3.67
C PRO A 99 -6.53 10.68 2.91
N MET A 100 -6.64 10.35 1.63
CA MET A 100 -7.76 10.85 0.83
C MET A 100 -9.11 10.26 1.21
N TYR A 101 -9.15 8.99 1.69
CA TYR A 101 -10.40 8.36 2.10
C TYR A 101 -10.87 8.84 3.48
N ALA A 102 -9.95 9.19 4.36
CA ALA A 102 -10.25 9.76 5.67
C ALA A 102 -10.35 11.30 5.64
N GLY A 103 -9.90 11.96 4.57
CA GLY A 103 -10.05 13.40 4.36
C GLY A 103 -9.02 14.23 5.11
N PHE A 104 -7.76 13.80 5.17
CA PHE A 104 -6.66 14.56 5.77
C PHE A 104 -5.46 14.67 4.82
N ASP A 105 -4.75 15.77 4.93
CA ASP A 105 -3.42 15.93 4.29
C ASP A 105 -2.40 15.13 5.10
N PRO A 106 -1.51 14.33 4.48
CA PRO A 106 -0.46 13.63 5.22
C PRO A 106 0.50 14.56 5.98
N ARG A 107 0.54 15.85 5.66
CA ARG A 107 1.33 16.87 6.36
C ARG A 107 0.60 17.54 7.52
N ASP A 108 -0.64 17.17 7.78
CA ASP A 108 -1.44 17.70 8.88
C ASP A 108 -0.79 17.37 10.23
N GLU A 109 -0.74 18.36 11.14
CA GLU A 109 -0.13 18.21 12.47
C GLU A 109 -0.74 17.07 13.30
N ARG A 110 -1.98 16.69 13.02
CA ARG A 110 -2.63 15.51 13.64
C ARG A 110 -1.94 14.20 13.30
N CYS A 111 -1.17 14.15 12.20
CA CYS A 111 -0.40 12.96 11.81
C CYS A 111 0.93 12.85 12.56
N ASP A 112 1.50 13.96 13.05
CA ASP A 112 2.80 13.98 13.71
C ASP A 112 2.92 13.01 14.87
N PRO A 113 1.93 12.88 15.80
CA PRO A 113 2.01 11.89 16.88
C PRO A 113 2.09 10.44 16.37
N VAL A 114 1.42 10.13 15.23
CA VAL A 114 1.49 8.80 14.60
C VAL A 114 2.88 8.56 14.02
N TYR A 115 3.42 9.56 13.32
CA TYR A 115 4.75 9.47 12.69
C TYR A 115 5.84 9.30 13.73
N ALA A 116 5.86 10.15 14.77
CA ALA A 116 6.81 10.06 15.86
C ALA A 116 6.70 8.72 16.62
N PHE A 117 5.49 8.22 16.86
CA PHE A 117 5.26 6.93 17.48
C PHE A 117 5.83 5.78 16.64
N CYS A 118 5.55 5.77 15.33
CA CYS A 118 6.04 4.74 14.43
C CYS A 118 7.57 4.82 14.25
N GLU A 119 8.11 6.01 14.04
CA GLU A 119 9.54 6.25 13.88
C GLU A 119 10.33 5.76 15.09
N SER A 120 9.91 6.15 16.31
CA SER A 120 10.58 5.76 17.58
C SER A 120 10.58 4.25 17.84
N ARG A 121 9.64 3.51 17.25
CA ARG A 121 9.48 2.06 17.41
C ARG A 121 9.93 1.26 16.20
N GLY A 122 10.40 1.93 15.13
CA GLY A 122 10.78 1.30 13.88
C GLY A 122 9.62 0.63 13.13
N LEU A 123 8.37 1.07 13.39
CA LEU A 123 7.18 0.54 12.74
C LEU A 123 6.99 1.18 11.35
N PRO A 124 6.75 0.41 10.29
CA PRO A 124 6.47 0.98 8.99
C PRO A 124 5.04 1.51 8.90
N ILE A 125 4.86 2.53 8.06
CA ILE A 125 3.52 3.02 7.67
C ILE A 125 3.29 2.76 6.18
N LEU A 126 2.21 2.06 5.86
CA LEU A 126 1.71 1.88 4.51
C LEU A 126 0.62 2.93 4.24
N PHE A 127 0.90 3.86 3.36
CA PHE A 127 -0.04 4.88 2.94
C PHE A 127 -0.79 4.47 1.68
N HIS A 128 -2.10 4.66 1.65
CA HIS A 128 -2.79 4.71 0.37
C HIS A 128 -2.33 5.97 -0.38
N SER A 129 -1.86 5.81 -1.60
CA SER A 129 -1.45 6.90 -2.49
C SER A 129 -1.99 6.65 -3.90
N GLY A 130 -2.02 7.67 -4.75
CA GLY A 130 -2.50 7.54 -6.11
C GLY A 130 -3.99 7.79 -6.29
N THR A 131 -4.66 7.03 -7.13
CA THR A 131 -6.02 7.33 -7.57
C THR A 131 -7.11 6.70 -6.71
N THR A 132 -8.31 7.23 -6.85
CA THR A 132 -9.56 6.66 -6.34
C THR A 132 -10.68 6.85 -7.36
N PHE A 133 -11.71 6.02 -7.28
CA PHE A 133 -13.00 6.21 -7.94
C PHE A 133 -14.05 6.86 -7.04
N ASN A 134 -13.77 7.03 -5.75
CA ASN A 134 -14.70 7.59 -4.79
C ASN A 134 -14.77 9.12 -4.94
N ARG A 135 -15.94 9.64 -5.29
CA ARG A 135 -16.17 11.08 -5.53
C ARG A 135 -16.02 11.96 -4.29
N ALA A 136 -16.19 11.37 -3.08
CA ALA A 136 -16.03 12.10 -1.82
C ALA A 136 -14.57 12.18 -1.35
N ALA A 137 -13.65 11.46 -1.99
CA ALA A 137 -12.23 11.41 -1.61
C ALA A 137 -11.42 12.48 -2.38
N PRO A 138 -10.84 13.50 -1.70
CA PRO A 138 -10.06 14.54 -2.35
C PRO A 138 -8.75 14.03 -2.95
N LEU A 139 -8.57 14.13 -4.28
CA LEU A 139 -7.35 13.71 -4.95
C LEU A 139 -6.09 14.50 -4.51
N GLY A 140 -6.26 15.69 -3.94
CA GLY A 140 -5.15 16.50 -3.44
C GLY A 140 -4.33 15.84 -2.33
N PHE A 141 -4.93 14.89 -1.58
CA PHE A 141 -4.29 14.20 -0.47
C PHE A 141 -3.62 12.88 -0.84
N THR A 142 -3.46 12.61 -2.13
CA THR A 142 -2.93 11.33 -2.63
C THR A 142 -1.66 11.48 -3.49
N ARG A 143 -1.21 12.71 -3.75
CA ARG A 143 -0.03 13.00 -4.57
C ARG A 143 1.24 12.57 -3.85
N PRO A 144 2.08 11.70 -4.42
CA PRO A 144 3.28 11.16 -3.73
C PRO A 144 4.24 12.21 -3.20
N TRP A 145 4.34 13.35 -3.83
CA TRP A 145 5.25 14.42 -3.39
C TRP A 145 4.92 15.01 -2.01
N LEU A 146 3.68 14.82 -1.51
CA LEU A 146 3.31 15.26 -0.15
C LEU A 146 4.15 14.57 0.93
N TRP A 147 4.60 13.34 0.68
CA TRP A 147 5.44 12.59 1.62
C TRP A 147 6.90 13.02 1.61
N ASP A 148 7.33 13.90 0.68
CA ASP A 148 8.65 14.51 0.72
C ASP A 148 8.86 15.32 2.01
N GLU A 149 7.89 16.17 2.37
CA GLU A 149 7.93 16.96 3.60
C GLU A 149 7.86 16.09 4.85
N VAL A 150 7.03 15.04 4.83
CA VAL A 150 6.94 14.07 5.93
C VAL A 150 8.27 13.37 6.15
N ALA A 151 8.93 12.91 5.08
CA ALA A 151 10.22 12.24 5.16
C ALA A 151 11.38 13.16 5.57
N ILE A 152 11.29 14.45 5.27
CA ILE A 152 12.26 15.44 5.78
C ILE A 152 12.10 15.60 7.30
N LYS A 153 10.86 15.64 7.79
CA LYS A 153 10.55 15.83 9.21
C LYS A 153 10.80 14.57 10.04
N HIS A 154 10.59 13.40 9.45
CA HIS A 154 10.72 12.07 10.07
C HIS A 154 11.67 11.19 9.24
N PRO A 155 12.99 11.43 9.27
CA PRO A 155 13.94 10.82 8.36
C PRO A 155 14.13 9.31 8.57
N GLU A 156 13.88 8.80 9.76
CA GLU A 156 13.99 7.36 10.09
C GLU A 156 12.67 6.60 9.93
N LEU A 157 11.57 7.31 9.64
CA LEU A 157 10.27 6.69 9.44
C LEU A 157 10.26 5.85 8.16
N ARG A 158 9.95 4.55 8.31
CA ARG A 158 9.77 3.67 7.15
C ARG A 158 8.38 3.85 6.56
N MET A 159 8.33 4.30 5.32
CA MET A 159 7.08 4.54 4.60
C MET A 159 6.99 3.70 3.35
N VAL A 160 5.79 3.17 3.07
CA VAL A 160 5.46 2.52 1.80
C VAL A 160 4.32 3.30 1.14
N LEU A 161 4.55 3.79 -0.07
CA LEU A 161 3.54 4.46 -0.88
C LEU A 161 2.86 3.42 -1.78
N ALA A 162 1.59 3.11 -1.50
CA ALA A 162 0.86 2.09 -2.23
C ALA A 162 0.70 2.45 -3.72
N HIS A 163 0.68 1.40 -4.58
CA HIS A 163 0.42 1.51 -6.02
C HIS A 163 1.41 2.42 -6.77
N VAL A 164 2.62 2.63 -6.21
CA VAL A 164 3.60 3.62 -6.73
C VAL A 164 2.93 4.99 -6.95
N GLY A 165 1.93 5.33 -6.15
CA GLY A 165 1.17 6.57 -6.30
C GLY A 165 0.42 6.74 -7.63
N HIS A 166 0.11 5.64 -8.33
CA HIS A 166 -0.56 5.67 -9.64
C HIS A 166 -1.78 6.62 -9.65
N PRO A 167 -1.95 7.51 -10.66
CA PRO A 167 -1.17 7.66 -11.89
C PRO A 167 0.05 8.59 -11.77
N PHE A 168 0.38 9.12 -10.58
CA PHE A 168 1.48 10.05 -10.34
C PHE A 168 2.80 9.31 -10.06
N CYS A 169 3.07 8.24 -10.82
CA CYS A 169 4.19 7.33 -10.56
C CYS A 169 5.56 8.04 -10.57
N GLU A 170 5.78 8.99 -11.47
CA GLU A 170 7.06 9.72 -11.55
C GLU A 170 7.33 10.53 -10.28
N GLU A 171 6.31 11.15 -9.68
CA GLU A 171 6.45 11.82 -8.39
C GLU A 171 6.88 10.83 -7.30
N CYS A 172 6.24 9.65 -7.27
CA CYS A 172 6.58 8.60 -6.32
C CYS A 172 8.03 8.13 -6.49
N LEU A 173 8.48 7.89 -7.73
CA LEU A 173 9.85 7.48 -8.02
C LEU A 173 10.87 8.51 -7.56
N VAL A 174 10.58 9.80 -7.71
CA VAL A 174 11.46 10.88 -7.23
C VAL A 174 11.53 10.90 -5.70
N VAL A 175 10.40 10.74 -5.00
CA VAL A 175 10.35 10.73 -3.54
C VAL A 175 11.09 9.51 -2.97
N ILE A 176 10.84 8.31 -3.47
CA ILE A 176 11.54 7.11 -3.00
C ILE A 176 13.04 7.14 -3.33
N ARG A 177 13.44 7.81 -4.42
CA ARG A 177 14.85 8.02 -4.76
C ARG A 177 15.57 8.91 -3.75
N LYS A 178 14.88 9.97 -3.31
CA LYS A 178 15.44 11.00 -2.42
C LYS A 178 15.62 10.48 -0.98
N HIS A 179 14.69 9.70 -0.48
CA HIS A 179 14.62 9.31 0.93
C HIS A 179 14.97 7.84 1.14
N PRO A 180 15.95 7.50 2.01
CA PRO A 180 16.43 6.13 2.18
C PRO A 180 15.35 5.17 2.69
N HIS A 181 14.43 5.62 3.55
CA HIS A 181 13.41 4.81 4.21
C HIS A 181 12.01 4.92 3.58
N VAL A 182 11.89 5.55 2.39
CA VAL A 182 10.64 5.58 1.64
C VAL A 182 10.70 4.56 0.51
N TYR A 183 9.69 3.70 0.45
CA TYR A 183 9.50 2.62 -0.50
C TYR A 183 8.16 2.78 -1.23
N ALA A 184 7.88 1.97 -2.22
CA ALA A 184 6.57 1.89 -2.84
C ALA A 184 6.21 0.45 -3.21
N ASP A 185 4.93 0.09 -3.21
CA ASP A 185 4.49 -1.20 -3.71
C ASP A 185 3.87 -1.10 -5.11
N ILE A 186 3.92 -2.22 -5.85
CA ILE A 186 3.41 -2.31 -7.22
C ILE A 186 1.98 -2.85 -7.30
N SER A 187 1.26 -2.89 -6.19
CA SER A 187 -0.09 -3.46 -6.13
C SER A 187 -1.05 -2.79 -7.10
N ALA A 188 -2.05 -3.52 -7.57
CA ALA A 188 -3.10 -3.06 -8.47
C ALA A 188 -2.62 -2.45 -9.82
N LEU A 189 -1.38 -2.70 -10.26
CA LEU A 189 -0.85 -2.15 -11.51
C LEU A 189 -0.88 -3.13 -12.70
N TYR A 190 -0.82 -4.43 -12.46
CA TYR A 190 -0.68 -5.45 -13.51
C TYR A 190 -1.82 -5.41 -14.57
N TYR A 191 -3.02 -5.01 -14.17
CA TYR A 191 -4.16 -4.89 -15.09
C TYR A 191 -4.22 -3.52 -15.81
N ARG A 192 -3.15 -2.71 -15.69
CA ARG A 192 -2.89 -1.47 -16.44
C ARG A 192 -1.55 -1.59 -17.15
N PRO A 193 -1.38 -2.51 -18.12
CA PRO A 193 -0.07 -2.97 -18.59
C PRO A 193 0.80 -1.84 -19.14
N TRP A 194 0.22 -0.89 -19.89
CA TRP A 194 0.97 0.26 -20.41
C TRP A 194 1.54 1.16 -19.30
N GLN A 195 0.72 1.50 -18.31
CA GLN A 195 1.15 2.36 -17.22
C GLN A 195 2.15 1.65 -16.32
N PHE A 196 1.94 0.35 -16.07
CA PHE A 196 2.85 -0.49 -15.30
C PHE A 196 4.21 -0.62 -15.98
N TYR A 197 4.23 -0.89 -17.30
CA TYR A 197 5.45 -0.94 -18.08
C TYR A 197 6.24 0.38 -18.03
N ASN A 198 5.60 1.51 -18.31
CA ASN A 198 6.24 2.82 -18.29
C ASN A 198 6.83 3.15 -16.90
N MET A 199 6.08 2.86 -15.84
CA MET A 199 6.55 3.05 -14.46
C MET A 199 7.80 2.21 -14.17
N LEU A 200 7.83 0.94 -14.58
CA LEU A 200 8.98 0.05 -14.35
C LEU A 200 10.21 0.50 -15.17
N ILE A 201 10.02 0.97 -16.41
CA ILE A 201 11.12 1.56 -17.17
C ILE A 201 11.67 2.81 -16.49
N ALA A 202 10.80 3.74 -16.08
CA ALA A 202 11.23 4.92 -15.33
C ALA A 202 11.95 4.56 -14.03
N ALA A 203 11.46 3.55 -13.29
CA ALA A 203 12.12 3.08 -12.07
C ALA A 203 13.54 2.54 -12.33
N GLN A 204 13.78 1.90 -13.47
CA GLN A 204 15.13 1.49 -13.88
C GLN A 204 16.01 2.68 -14.22
N GLU A 205 15.50 3.66 -14.99
CA GLU A 205 16.23 4.86 -15.37
C GLU A 205 16.61 5.72 -14.15
N TYR A 206 15.71 5.82 -13.15
CA TYR A 206 15.99 6.48 -11.88
C TYR A 206 16.84 5.64 -10.92
N ASN A 207 17.16 4.39 -11.27
CA ASN A 207 17.88 3.42 -10.43
C ASN A 207 17.21 3.19 -9.05
N VAL A 208 15.89 3.11 -9.01
CA VAL A 208 15.09 2.93 -7.79
C VAL A 208 14.26 1.66 -7.74
N ALA A 209 14.36 0.80 -8.75
CA ALA A 209 13.63 -0.47 -8.79
C ALA A 209 13.88 -1.37 -7.56
N HIS A 210 15.04 -1.18 -6.88
CA HIS A 210 15.36 -1.87 -5.63
C HIS A 210 14.51 -1.42 -4.43
N LYS A 211 13.71 -0.36 -4.57
CA LYS A 211 12.78 0.16 -3.55
C LYS A 211 11.32 -0.19 -3.84
N LEU A 212 11.06 -0.91 -4.93
CA LEU A 212 9.73 -1.38 -5.26
C LEU A 212 9.47 -2.71 -4.53
N LEU A 213 8.33 -2.82 -3.88
CA LEU A 213 7.88 -3.98 -3.13
C LEU A 213 6.75 -4.68 -3.86
N ASN A 214 6.65 -6.00 -3.73
CA ASN A 214 5.53 -6.74 -4.26
C ASN A 214 4.29 -6.56 -3.37
N GLY A 215 3.12 -6.44 -3.98
CA GLY A 215 1.83 -6.32 -3.33
C GLY A 215 0.70 -6.61 -4.31
N THR A 216 -0.46 -7.02 -3.81
CA THR A 216 -1.61 -7.41 -4.64
C THR A 216 -2.72 -6.36 -4.66
N ASP A 217 -3.07 -5.78 -3.53
CA ASP A 217 -4.33 -5.04 -3.30
C ASP A 217 -5.56 -5.96 -3.30
N TYR A 218 -5.41 -7.17 -2.73
CA TYR A 218 -6.55 -8.09 -2.56
C TYR A 218 -7.68 -7.43 -1.74
N PRO A 219 -8.95 -7.56 -2.10
CA PRO A 219 -9.52 -8.44 -3.13
C PRO A 219 -9.61 -7.86 -4.55
N PHE A 220 -9.16 -6.61 -4.78
CA PHE A 220 -9.24 -5.94 -6.09
C PHE A 220 -8.33 -6.58 -7.14
N ALA A 221 -7.23 -7.16 -6.72
CA ALA A 221 -6.29 -7.88 -7.56
C ALA A 221 -5.89 -9.21 -6.91
N LYS A 222 -5.37 -10.15 -7.72
CA LYS A 222 -5.05 -11.52 -7.30
C LYS A 222 -3.54 -11.76 -7.31
N GLY A 223 -3.08 -12.61 -6.37
CA GLY A 223 -1.67 -12.88 -6.15
C GLY A 223 -0.96 -13.43 -7.38
N GLN A 224 -1.41 -14.56 -7.91
CA GLN A 224 -0.78 -15.16 -9.09
C GLN A 224 -0.87 -14.26 -10.32
N ALA A 225 -2.02 -13.59 -10.54
CA ALA A 225 -2.17 -12.69 -11.68
C ALA A 225 -1.25 -11.45 -11.60
N SER A 226 -0.93 -10.98 -10.38
CA SER A 226 0.04 -9.90 -10.17
C SER A 226 1.46 -10.34 -10.53
N ILE A 227 1.86 -11.55 -10.15
CA ILE A 227 3.14 -12.16 -10.50
C ILE A 227 3.26 -12.34 -12.02
N ASP A 228 2.24 -12.95 -12.62
CA ASP A 228 2.20 -13.19 -14.06
C ASP A 228 2.23 -11.88 -14.85
N GLY A 229 1.50 -10.87 -14.40
CA GLY A 229 1.49 -9.54 -15.00
C GLY A 229 2.87 -8.87 -14.98
N LEU A 230 3.63 -9.01 -13.90
CA LEU A 230 4.99 -8.51 -13.82
C LEU A 230 5.95 -9.32 -14.72
N ARG A 231 5.89 -10.65 -14.68
CA ARG A 231 6.74 -11.51 -15.50
C ARG A 231 6.52 -11.32 -17.00
N ASN A 232 5.29 -11.06 -17.40
CA ASN A 232 4.90 -10.86 -18.81
C ASN A 232 4.95 -9.40 -19.26
N ILE A 233 5.44 -8.47 -18.43
CA ILE A 233 5.36 -7.03 -18.70
C ILE A 233 6.02 -6.62 -20.03
N ASN A 234 7.07 -7.30 -20.42
CA ASN A 234 7.78 -7.03 -21.66
C ASN A 234 7.02 -7.45 -22.93
N HIS A 235 5.89 -8.17 -22.84
CA HIS A 235 5.05 -8.46 -23.99
C HIS A 235 4.51 -7.18 -24.64
N ILE A 236 4.34 -6.10 -23.87
CA ILE A 236 3.89 -4.82 -24.40
C ILE A 236 4.90 -4.18 -25.34
N ALA A 237 6.18 -4.41 -25.14
CA ALA A 237 7.23 -3.94 -26.02
C ALA A 237 7.28 -4.73 -27.34
N GLY A 238 6.78 -5.97 -27.38
CA GLY A 238 6.77 -6.84 -28.55
C GLY A 238 8.14 -6.92 -29.22
N THR A 239 8.18 -6.67 -30.53
CA THR A 239 9.39 -6.56 -31.36
C THR A 239 9.84 -5.12 -31.60
N SER A 240 9.22 -4.13 -30.95
CA SER A 240 9.59 -2.72 -31.04
C SER A 240 10.98 -2.45 -30.45
N GLY A 241 11.56 -1.31 -30.79
CA GLY A 241 12.82 -0.84 -30.20
C GLY A 241 12.67 -0.24 -28.79
N LEU A 242 11.52 -0.44 -28.12
CA LEU A 242 11.30 0.07 -26.76
C LEU A 242 12.23 -0.61 -25.76
N PRO A 243 12.68 0.12 -24.70
CA PRO A 243 13.48 -0.46 -23.64
C PRO A 243 12.74 -1.60 -22.95
N ARG A 244 13.47 -2.52 -22.32
CA ARG A 244 12.86 -3.65 -21.61
C ARG A 244 13.08 -3.57 -20.11
N VAL A 245 12.09 -4.01 -19.36
CA VAL A 245 12.27 -4.28 -17.95
C VAL A 245 13.19 -5.49 -17.82
N THR A 246 14.32 -5.32 -17.10
CA THR A 246 15.31 -6.38 -16.99
C THR A 246 14.81 -7.52 -16.09
N GLU A 247 15.27 -8.74 -16.35
CA GLU A 247 14.99 -9.90 -15.49
C GLU A 247 15.43 -9.63 -14.03
N LYS A 248 16.58 -8.96 -13.86
CA LYS A 248 17.05 -8.54 -12.54
C LYS A 248 16.04 -7.65 -11.82
N THR A 249 15.36 -6.77 -12.52
CA THR A 249 14.30 -5.92 -11.94
C THR A 249 13.09 -6.76 -11.55
N ILE A 250 12.62 -7.61 -12.45
CA ILE A 250 11.44 -8.47 -12.25
C ILE A 250 11.65 -9.38 -11.04
N GLU A 251 12.67 -10.20 -11.08
CA GLU A 251 12.96 -11.16 -10.01
C GLU A 251 13.42 -10.45 -8.72
N GLY A 252 14.06 -9.30 -8.85
CA GLY A 252 14.43 -8.47 -7.71
C GLY A 252 13.21 -7.91 -6.96
N ILE A 253 12.10 -7.60 -7.63
CA ILE A 253 10.86 -7.19 -6.98
C ILE A 253 10.15 -8.40 -6.36
N LEU A 254 10.02 -9.51 -7.11
CA LEU A 254 9.31 -10.71 -6.66
C LEU A 254 9.96 -11.37 -5.44
N ASN A 255 11.28 -11.42 -5.40
CA ASN A 255 12.04 -12.13 -4.35
C ASN A 255 12.63 -11.19 -3.28
N ARG A 256 12.17 -9.94 -3.23
CA ARG A 256 12.66 -8.99 -2.23
C ARG A 256 12.15 -9.32 -0.84
N ASP A 257 13.05 -9.39 0.12
CA ASP A 257 12.69 -9.44 1.53
C ASP A 257 12.17 -8.07 2.01
N ALA A 258 10.89 -7.81 1.73
CA ALA A 258 10.23 -6.59 2.14
C ALA A 258 10.14 -6.47 3.67
N PHE A 259 10.03 -7.58 4.38
CA PHE A 259 9.93 -7.60 5.84
C PHE A 259 11.22 -7.12 6.50
N ALA A 260 12.37 -7.61 6.02
CA ALA A 260 13.68 -7.12 6.50
C ALA A 260 13.87 -5.62 6.21
N LEU A 261 13.52 -5.15 5.00
CA LEU A 261 13.61 -3.73 4.65
C LEU A 261 12.74 -2.84 5.53
N LEU A 262 11.55 -3.33 5.89
CA LEU A 262 10.58 -2.59 6.72
C LEU A 262 10.81 -2.79 8.22
N GLY A 263 11.78 -3.63 8.63
CA GLY A 263 12.08 -3.91 10.04
C GLY A 263 11.00 -4.72 10.74
N ILE A 264 10.27 -5.55 10.00
CA ILE A 264 9.23 -6.42 10.54
C ILE A 264 9.86 -7.80 10.82
N TYR A 265 9.98 -8.16 12.11
CA TYR A 265 10.59 -9.41 12.58
C TYR A 265 9.61 -10.26 13.40
#